data_e305edb46e1dfac03e1a7a285cf44a95
#
_entry.id   e305edb46e1dfac03e1a7a285cf44a95
#
_cell.length_a   1.000
_cell.length_b   1.000
_cell.length_c   1.000
_cell.angle_alpha   90.00
_cell.angle_beta   90.00
_cell.angle_gamma   90.00
#
_symmetry.space_group_name_H-M   'P 1'
#
loop_
_entity.id
_entity.type
_entity.pdbx_description
1 polymer ?
#
loop_
_entity_poly.entity_id
_entity_poly.type
_entity_poly.pdbx_seq_one_letter_code
_entity_poly.pdbx_strand_id
1 'polypeptide(L)'
;MNNFIKNGFPNRKQEDWKFLDISQIIKKNISDLSFFNDYSQSNKIDPSIFVDGLEHNKIIIINGRIEKIDFNFEDQNKIEIIDETKKDISFDYENSLIDLNSAFTDKVFKILIKKN
;
A
#
# COMPACT_ATOMS: atom_id res chain seq x y z
N MET A 1 1.56 -0.78 16.51
CA MET A 1 1.49 -2.23 16.85
C MET A 1 0.60 -2.57 18.04
N ASN A 2 0.42 -1.65 18.97
CA ASN A 2 -0.36 -1.89 20.19
C ASN A 2 -1.84 -2.24 19.96
N ASN A 3 -2.49 -1.58 19.02
CA ASN A 3 -3.90 -1.84 18.69
C ASN A 3 -4.09 -3.22 18.05
N PHE A 4 -3.18 -3.62 17.18
CA PHE A 4 -3.24 -4.95 16.57
C PHE A 4 -3.01 -6.07 17.61
N ILE A 5 -2.05 -5.91 18.52
CA ILE A 5 -1.79 -6.88 19.60
C ILE A 5 -3.03 -7.02 20.48
N LYS A 6 -3.72 -5.92 20.78
CA LYS A 6 -4.91 -5.91 21.63
C LYS A 6 -6.15 -6.46 20.93
N ASN A 7 -6.38 -6.07 19.68
CA ASN A 7 -7.65 -6.29 18.97
C ASN A 7 -7.57 -7.40 17.90
N GLY A 8 -6.37 -7.77 17.47
CA GLY A 8 -6.15 -8.72 16.37
C GLY A 8 -6.66 -8.22 15.01
N PHE A 9 -6.94 -9.15 14.12
CA PHE A 9 -7.57 -8.84 12.84
C PHE A 9 -9.01 -8.38 13.03
N PRO A 10 -9.48 -7.42 12.23
CA PRO A 10 -10.87 -7.00 12.24
C PRO A 10 -11.84 -8.17 12.04
N ASN A 11 -12.95 -8.10 12.73
CA ASN A 11 -13.99 -9.13 12.69
C ASN A 11 -15.39 -8.49 12.69
N ARG A 12 -16.42 -9.32 12.55
CA ARG A 12 -17.82 -8.88 12.42
C ARG A 12 -18.40 -8.11 13.62
N LYS A 13 -17.71 -8.07 14.75
CA LYS A 13 -18.14 -7.30 15.93
C LYS A 13 -17.82 -5.80 15.78
N GLN A 14 -16.97 -5.44 14.83
CA GLN A 14 -16.62 -4.06 14.54
C GLN A 14 -17.56 -3.53 13.44
N GLU A 15 -18.14 -2.34 13.64
CA GLU A 15 -19.17 -1.75 12.74
C GLU A 15 -18.72 -1.71 11.27
N ASP A 16 -17.49 -1.25 11.02
CA ASP A 16 -16.93 -1.14 9.68
C ASP A 16 -16.70 -2.49 9.00
N TRP A 17 -16.67 -3.58 9.78
CA TRP A 17 -16.33 -4.93 9.32
C TRP A 17 -17.47 -5.94 9.51
N LYS A 18 -18.68 -5.49 9.81
CA LYS A 18 -19.84 -6.38 10.11
C LYS A 18 -20.16 -7.40 9.02
N PHE A 19 -19.80 -7.12 7.77
CA PHE A 19 -20.01 -8.03 6.64
C PHE A 19 -18.78 -8.84 6.26
N LEU A 20 -17.61 -8.59 6.87
CA LEU A 20 -16.36 -9.23 6.50
C LEU A 20 -15.58 -9.63 7.75
N ASP A 21 -15.16 -10.90 7.80
CA ASP A 21 -14.30 -11.43 8.87
C ASP A 21 -12.94 -11.81 8.28
N ILE A 22 -11.96 -10.91 8.39
CA ILE A 22 -10.61 -11.11 7.86
C ILE A 22 -9.91 -12.28 8.57
N SER A 23 -10.12 -12.45 9.87
CA SER A 23 -9.54 -13.58 10.61
C SER A 23 -9.95 -14.93 10.02
N GLN A 24 -11.22 -15.10 9.68
CA GLN A 24 -11.70 -16.33 9.07
C GLN A 24 -11.19 -16.53 7.65
N ILE A 25 -11.12 -15.43 6.86
CA ILE A 25 -10.60 -15.49 5.50
C ILE A 25 -9.14 -15.94 5.50
N ILE A 26 -8.31 -15.37 6.38
CA ILE A 26 -6.89 -15.74 6.51
C ILE A 26 -6.76 -17.20 6.92
N LYS A 27 -7.45 -17.63 7.97
CA LYS A 27 -7.40 -19.03 8.46
C LYS A 27 -7.82 -20.04 7.40
N LYS A 28 -8.76 -19.69 6.53
CA LYS A 28 -9.31 -20.58 5.50
C LYS A 28 -8.47 -20.66 4.25
N ASN A 29 -7.85 -19.54 3.85
CA ASN A 29 -7.25 -19.40 2.52
C ASN A 29 -5.73 -19.26 2.54
N ILE A 30 -5.12 -19.00 3.70
CA ILE A 30 -3.68 -18.74 3.82
C ILE A 30 -3.12 -19.73 4.84
N SER A 31 -2.33 -20.70 4.37
CA SER A 31 -1.67 -21.69 5.23
C SER A 31 -0.51 -21.09 6.00
N ASP A 32 0.26 -20.20 5.35
CA ASP A 32 1.41 -19.53 5.92
C ASP A 32 1.36 -18.03 5.63
N LEU A 33 1.47 -17.21 6.68
CA LEU A 33 1.68 -15.77 6.56
C LEU A 33 3.17 -15.51 6.60
N SER A 34 3.73 -15.08 5.47
CA SER A 34 5.09 -14.57 5.40
C SER A 34 5.06 -13.04 5.46
N PHE A 35 5.73 -12.47 6.44
CA PHE A 35 5.93 -11.03 6.57
C PHE A 35 7.26 -10.56 5.97
N PHE A 36 7.97 -11.46 5.30
CA PHE A 36 9.23 -11.14 4.63
C PHE A 36 8.96 -10.73 3.19
N ASN A 37 9.47 -9.58 2.84
CA ASN A 37 9.44 -9.10 1.46
C ASN A 37 10.47 -9.88 0.63
N ASP A 38 10.03 -10.85 -0.16
CA ASP A 38 10.86 -11.46 -1.19
C ASP A 38 10.92 -10.50 -2.40
N TYR A 39 12.02 -9.80 -2.50
CA TYR A 39 12.26 -8.82 -3.56
C TYR A 39 12.94 -9.43 -4.80
N SER A 40 13.15 -10.74 -4.82
CA SER A 40 13.88 -11.43 -5.89
C SER A 40 13.07 -11.60 -7.17
N GLN A 41 11.75 -11.44 -7.13
CA GLN A 41 10.91 -11.59 -8.30
C GLN A 41 10.61 -10.24 -8.95
N SER A 42 11.29 -9.93 -10.04
CA SER A 42 10.84 -8.87 -10.94
C SER A 42 9.60 -9.33 -11.70
N ASN A 43 8.43 -8.88 -11.29
CA ASN A 43 7.21 -9.15 -12.03
C ASN A 43 7.23 -8.34 -13.33
N LYS A 44 7.07 -9.01 -14.46
CA LYS A 44 6.89 -8.31 -15.73
C LYS A 44 5.57 -7.54 -15.68
N ILE A 45 5.65 -6.26 -16.01
CA ILE A 45 4.45 -5.41 -16.12
C ILE A 45 3.71 -5.86 -17.37
N ASP A 46 2.46 -6.29 -17.21
CA ASP A 46 1.58 -6.58 -18.34
C ASP A 46 1.10 -5.24 -18.95
N PRO A 47 1.43 -4.94 -20.22
CA PRO A 47 1.00 -3.71 -20.85
C PRO A 47 -0.53 -3.53 -20.89
N SER A 48 -1.29 -4.60 -20.85
CA SER A 48 -2.76 -4.58 -20.93
C SER A 48 -3.44 -3.91 -19.73
N ILE A 49 -2.71 -3.68 -18.63
CA ILE A 49 -3.24 -2.94 -17.47
C ILE A 49 -3.38 -1.43 -17.73
N PHE A 50 -2.72 -0.91 -18.76
CA PHE A 50 -2.78 0.51 -19.10
C PHE A 50 -3.97 0.80 -20.02
N VAL A 51 -4.56 1.98 -19.82
CA VAL A 51 -5.66 2.44 -20.68
C VAL A 51 -5.06 2.96 -21.98
N ASP A 52 -5.36 2.29 -23.08
CA ASP A 52 -4.92 2.71 -24.40
C ASP A 52 -5.59 4.02 -24.83
N GLY A 53 -4.82 4.89 -25.51
CA GLY A 53 -5.33 6.15 -26.03
C GLY A 53 -5.53 7.26 -25.00
N LEU A 54 -5.15 7.02 -23.73
CA LEU A 54 -5.15 8.04 -22.68
C LEU A 54 -3.71 8.46 -22.37
N GLU A 55 -3.38 9.71 -22.69
CA GLU A 55 -2.11 10.32 -22.30
C GLU A 55 -2.16 10.70 -20.82
N HIS A 56 -1.25 10.17 -20.02
CA HIS A 56 -1.20 10.40 -18.58
C HIS A 56 0.19 10.13 -17.99
N ASN A 57 0.47 10.74 -16.86
CA ASN A 57 1.63 10.42 -16.06
C ASN A 57 1.39 9.13 -15.26
N LYS A 58 2.41 8.28 -15.14
CA LYS A 58 2.29 6.94 -14.56
C LYS A 58 3.27 6.74 -13.41
N ILE A 59 2.79 6.16 -12.34
CA ILE A 59 3.60 5.59 -11.27
C ILE A 59 3.19 4.11 -11.15
N ILE A 60 4.13 3.22 -11.37
CA ILE A 60 3.89 1.78 -11.30
C ILE A 60 4.46 1.26 -10.01
N ILE A 61 3.59 0.69 -9.19
CA ILE A 61 3.92 0.11 -7.89
C ILE A 61 3.65 -1.39 -7.96
N ILE A 62 4.67 -2.20 -7.68
CA ILE A 62 4.55 -3.65 -7.61
C ILE A 62 4.99 -4.10 -6.22
N ASN A 63 4.14 -4.86 -5.55
CA ASN A 63 4.39 -5.38 -4.19
C ASN A 63 4.85 -4.29 -3.20
N GLY A 64 4.24 -3.10 -3.28
CA GLY A 64 4.56 -1.97 -2.40
C GLY A 64 5.84 -1.19 -2.76
N ARG A 65 6.46 -1.48 -3.91
CA ARG A 65 7.65 -0.75 -4.41
C ARG A 65 7.35 0.01 -5.68
N ILE A 66 7.94 1.19 -5.82
CA ILE A 66 7.92 1.92 -7.07
C ILE A 66 8.88 1.22 -8.05
N GLU A 67 8.32 0.61 -9.09
CA GLU A 67 9.05 -0.10 -10.12
C GLU A 67 9.41 0.85 -11.28
N LYS A 68 8.48 1.71 -11.66
CA LYS A 68 8.68 2.65 -12.76
C LYS A 68 7.94 3.96 -12.51
N ILE A 69 8.59 5.05 -12.89
CA ILE A 69 7.99 6.38 -12.96
C ILE A 69 8.07 6.83 -14.41
N ASP A 70 6.96 7.24 -14.98
CA ASP A 70 6.84 7.73 -16.34
C ASP A 70 6.04 9.03 -16.33
N PHE A 71 6.75 10.17 -16.24
CA PHE A 71 6.20 11.51 -16.20
C PHE A 71 6.52 12.24 -17.49
N ASN A 72 5.85 11.86 -18.58
CA ASN A 72 6.06 12.40 -19.91
C ASN A 72 4.87 13.24 -20.42
N PHE A 73 3.83 13.36 -19.61
CA PHE A 73 2.62 14.10 -19.97
C PHE A 73 2.58 15.48 -19.30
N GLU A 74 1.56 16.26 -19.63
CA GLU A 74 1.33 17.60 -19.07
C GLU A 74 1.45 17.63 -17.54
N ASP A 75 1.90 18.75 -17.01
CA ASP A 75 2.05 18.97 -15.57
C ASP A 75 3.01 17.99 -14.84
N GLN A 76 3.82 17.22 -15.57
CA GLN A 76 4.78 16.29 -14.99
C GLN A 76 5.71 16.92 -13.94
N ASN A 77 6.09 18.18 -14.14
CA ASN A 77 6.96 18.94 -13.22
C ASN A 77 6.25 19.38 -11.93
N LYS A 78 4.94 19.19 -11.83
CA LYS A 78 4.14 19.44 -10.62
C LYS A 78 4.08 18.21 -9.71
N ILE A 79 4.52 17.05 -10.20
CA ILE A 79 4.49 15.80 -9.45
C ILE A 79 5.87 15.58 -8.83
N GLU A 80 5.91 15.42 -7.53
CA GLU A 80 7.12 15.14 -6.77
C GLU A 80 6.92 13.89 -5.92
N ILE A 81 7.88 12.98 -5.95
CA ILE A 81 7.88 11.78 -5.12
C ILE A 81 9.00 11.92 -4.10
N ILE A 82 8.64 11.87 -2.84
CA ILE A 82 9.57 11.96 -1.71
C ILE A 82 9.62 10.60 -1.04
N ASP A 83 10.83 10.03 -0.93
CA ASP A 83 11.09 8.82 -0.12
C ASP A 83 11.26 9.29 1.33
N GLU A 84 10.24 9.02 2.16
CA GLU A 84 10.26 9.38 3.57
C GLU A 84 10.65 8.17 4.43
N THR A 85 11.44 8.41 5.46
CA THR A 85 11.75 7.36 6.44
C THR A 85 10.55 7.16 7.37
N LYS A 86 10.32 5.93 7.81
CA LYS A 86 9.23 5.56 8.73
C LYS A 86 9.14 6.43 9.99
N LYS A 87 10.25 7.04 10.42
CA LYS A 87 10.32 7.86 11.65
C LYS A 87 9.49 9.14 11.59
N ASP A 88 9.21 9.62 10.38
CA ASP A 88 8.59 10.92 10.16
C ASP A 88 7.06 10.84 10.01
N ILE A 89 6.50 9.61 10.06
CA ILE A 89 5.08 9.39 9.83
C ILE A 89 4.43 8.84 11.10
N SER A 90 3.59 9.66 11.72
CA SER A 90 2.68 9.21 12.77
C SER A 90 1.33 8.84 12.14
N PHE A 91 0.94 7.60 12.27
CA PHE A 91 -0.42 7.17 11.96
C PHE A 91 -1.23 7.18 13.26
N ASP A 92 -2.15 8.11 13.37
CA ASP A 92 -3.09 8.20 14.49
C ASP A 92 -4.43 7.59 14.05
N TYR A 93 -4.46 6.26 13.94
CA TYR A 93 -5.67 5.53 13.61
C TYR A 93 -5.92 4.40 14.60
N GLU A 94 -7.15 4.30 15.07
CA GLU A 94 -7.59 3.18 15.91
C GLU A 94 -7.76 1.84 15.14
N ASN A 95 -7.45 1.83 13.84
CA ASN A 95 -7.61 0.66 12.98
C ASN A 95 -6.42 -0.30 13.11
N SER A 96 -6.70 -1.53 13.53
CA SER A 96 -5.67 -2.55 13.77
C SER A 96 -4.90 -2.98 12.51
N LEU A 97 -5.51 -2.90 11.32
CA LEU A 97 -4.80 -3.20 10.05
C LEU A 97 -3.82 -2.10 9.67
N ILE A 98 -4.17 -0.84 9.90
CA ILE A 98 -3.24 0.28 9.67
C ILE A 98 -2.07 0.19 10.64
N ASP A 99 -2.34 -0.16 11.90
CA ASP A 99 -1.31 -0.36 12.92
C ASP A 99 -0.36 -1.53 12.54
N LEU A 100 -0.91 -2.64 12.03
CA LEU A 100 -0.13 -3.77 11.52
C LEU A 100 0.71 -3.36 10.31
N ASN A 101 0.10 -2.72 9.31
CA ASN A 101 0.81 -2.25 8.11
C ASN A 101 1.94 -1.28 8.48
N SER A 102 1.67 -0.34 9.37
CA SER A 102 2.67 0.61 9.86
C SER A 102 3.84 -0.10 10.55
N ALA A 103 3.57 -1.20 11.29
CA ALA A 103 4.62 -1.95 11.98
C ALA A 103 5.62 -2.63 11.02
N PHE A 104 5.12 -3.11 9.87
CA PHE A 104 5.90 -3.84 8.87
C PHE A 104 6.31 -2.98 7.64
N THR A 105 5.97 -1.71 7.63
CA THR A 105 6.37 -0.80 6.57
C THR A 105 7.85 -0.44 6.68
N ASP A 106 8.60 -0.73 5.63
CA ASP A 106 10.02 -0.38 5.52
C ASP A 106 10.20 1.01 4.90
N LYS A 107 9.38 1.31 3.87
CA LYS A 107 9.47 2.53 3.09
C LYS A 107 8.10 3.17 2.93
N VAL A 108 8.09 4.48 2.90
CA VAL A 108 6.90 5.29 2.65
C VAL A 108 7.21 6.29 1.57
N PHE A 109 6.33 6.39 0.58
CA PHE A 109 6.44 7.37 -0.49
C PHE A 109 5.34 8.41 -0.35
N LYS A 110 5.73 9.66 -0.34
CA LYS A 110 4.81 10.79 -0.38
C LYS A 110 4.77 11.35 -1.79
N ILE A 111 3.59 11.36 -2.37
CA ILE A 111 3.37 11.93 -3.70
C ILE A 111 2.76 13.32 -3.49
N LEU A 112 3.47 14.34 -3.91
CA LEU A 112 3.00 15.72 -3.85
C LEU A 112 2.59 16.16 -5.25
N ILE A 113 1.38 16.69 -5.36
CA ILE A 113 0.88 17.32 -6.58
C ILE A 113 0.74 18.81 -6.28
N LYS A 114 1.60 19.62 -6.89
CA LYS A 114 1.62 21.08 -6.70
C LYS A 114 0.40 21.68 -7.37
N LYS A 115 -0.27 22.55 -6.65
CA LYS A 115 -1.40 23.34 -7.18
C LYS A 115 -0.88 24.39 -8.16
N ASN A 116 -1.70 24.71 -9.17
CA ASN A 116 -1.49 25.89 -10.03
C ASN A 116 -1.63 27.17 -9.24
#